data_2305fef64dd90d618ddd7e9d1b16c9a7
#
_entry.id   2305fef64dd90d618ddd7e9d1b16c9a7
#
_cell.length_a   1.000
_cell.length_b   1.000
_cell.length_c   1.000
_cell.angle_alpha   90.00
_cell.angle_beta   90.00
_cell.angle_gamma   90.00
#
_symmetry.space_group_name_H-M   'P 1'
#
loop_
_entity.id
_entity.type
_entity.pdbx_description
1 polymer ?
#
loop_
_entity_poly.entity_id
_entity_poly.type
_entity_poly.pdbx_seq_one_letter_code
_entity_poly.pdbx_strand_id
1 'polypeptide(L)'
;MFPGALERRIQFLVLFCVLSMTLVVTPWISLDPINLPKFLILGTCGFAAIGNLALYLKRMINSEAKLLAYSVLLFLLSLLVVFFLSGSGIWSQVYGAYGRNTGLLAYVGLTLMLISVVFVSNLSFSKKLIWVLIITGMANAVYGFIQWSGNDPVNWNNPYDPIVGTLGNPNFVSAHLGIAGLASLALAVENSQRLVSRLILLVNVGLSLFVISQSSSSQGLLVFALGATLIFYFRFLSSLHVVVRIGYWLLVLAGSFVGTIGILNKGPLASFLYQESVTYRGDYWRAGWKMTVDNPIFGVGLDSYGDWYRFARTGAAALRRGPDVTSNSAHNVFLDISSNGGFLLLTTYLLIFGLIFRSAKRVLKKSQNFDAVGVGLVSAWVAYVIQSVISINQLGLAIWGWVLGGAIIGYDLYRDRPDAPRLKVRKVRGLNKCRLP
;
A
#
# COMPACT_ATOMS: atom_id res chain seq x y z
N MET A 1 13.89 29.78 5.61
CA MET A 1 12.54 29.17 5.60
C MET A 1 12.29 28.58 6.98
N PHE A 2 11.21 28.93 7.65
CA PHE A 2 10.91 28.45 9.01
C PHE A 2 10.66 26.93 8.95
N PRO A 3 11.31 26.12 9.81
CA PRO A 3 11.20 24.63 9.77
C PRO A 3 9.75 24.14 9.74
N GLY A 4 8.87 24.76 10.53
CA GLY A 4 7.46 24.38 10.58
C GLY A 4 6.62 24.69 9.32
N ALA A 5 7.05 25.58 8.44
CA ALA A 5 6.37 25.84 7.18
C ALA A 5 6.69 24.73 6.16
N LEU A 6 7.93 24.28 6.11
CA LEU A 6 8.37 23.18 5.27
C LEU A 6 7.67 21.86 5.67
N GLU A 7 7.66 21.54 6.96
CA GLU A 7 6.99 20.32 7.45
C GLU A 7 5.51 20.30 7.08
N ARG A 8 4.78 21.40 7.20
CA ARG A 8 3.37 21.47 6.79
C ARG A 8 3.17 21.30 5.28
N ARG A 9 4.06 21.87 4.45
CA ARG A 9 3.99 21.68 2.99
C ARG A 9 4.19 20.24 2.61
N ILE A 10 5.15 19.56 3.26
CA ILE A 10 5.41 18.13 3.01
C ILE A 10 4.26 17.27 3.53
N GLN A 11 3.69 17.57 4.71
CA GLN A 11 2.49 16.88 5.20
C GLN A 11 1.34 16.99 4.18
N PHE A 12 1.09 18.21 3.67
CA PHE A 12 0.07 18.43 2.65
C PHE A 12 0.37 17.64 1.37
N LEU A 13 1.62 17.69 0.88
CA LEU A 13 2.04 16.96 -0.32
C LEU A 13 1.79 15.46 -0.21
N VAL A 14 2.14 14.86 0.93
CA VAL A 14 1.92 13.43 1.17
C VAL A 14 0.43 13.09 1.22
N LEU A 15 -0.37 13.84 2.01
CA LEU A 15 -1.81 13.59 2.14
C LEU A 15 -2.53 13.80 0.80
N PHE A 16 -2.16 14.83 0.03
CA PHE A 16 -2.65 15.06 -1.32
C PHE A 16 -2.29 13.91 -2.26
N CYS A 17 -1.04 13.45 -2.23
CA CYS A 17 -0.55 12.35 -3.06
C CYS A 17 -1.38 11.06 -2.82
N VAL A 18 -1.52 10.62 -1.57
CA VAL A 18 -2.24 9.37 -1.27
C VAL A 18 -3.74 9.48 -1.57
N LEU A 19 -4.36 10.64 -1.28
CA LEU A 19 -5.76 10.90 -1.61
C LEU A 19 -5.98 10.82 -3.12
N SER A 20 -5.18 11.58 -3.88
CA SER A 20 -5.34 11.69 -5.33
C SER A 20 -4.97 10.40 -6.06
N MET A 21 -3.88 9.71 -5.67
CA MET A 21 -3.52 8.41 -6.24
C MET A 21 -4.59 7.33 -6.00
N THR A 22 -5.34 7.45 -4.91
CA THR A 22 -6.42 6.49 -4.65
C THR A 22 -7.67 6.82 -5.46
N LEU A 23 -8.07 8.09 -5.54
CA LEU A 23 -9.40 8.48 -6.02
C LEU A 23 -9.43 9.00 -7.45
N VAL A 24 -8.34 9.59 -7.97
CA VAL A 24 -8.35 10.21 -9.29
C VAL A 24 -8.38 9.17 -10.40
N VAL A 25 -9.36 9.32 -11.30
CA VAL A 25 -9.53 8.59 -12.53
C VAL A 25 -9.92 9.57 -13.64
N THR A 26 -9.66 9.21 -14.90
CA THR A 26 -9.94 10.07 -16.07
C THR A 26 -10.75 9.28 -17.09
N PRO A 27 -12.02 8.95 -16.82
CA PRO A 27 -12.82 8.05 -17.65
C PRO A 27 -13.07 8.56 -19.08
N TRP A 28 -12.87 9.86 -19.32
CA TRP A 28 -12.93 10.48 -20.65
C TRP A 28 -11.67 10.29 -21.50
N ILE A 29 -10.60 9.72 -20.96
CA ILE A 29 -9.37 9.40 -21.68
C ILE A 29 -9.38 7.91 -22.00
N SER A 30 -9.32 7.58 -23.29
CA SER A 30 -9.44 6.19 -23.78
C SER A 30 -8.20 5.32 -23.53
N LEU A 31 -7.01 5.91 -23.34
CA LEU A 31 -5.77 5.14 -23.25
C LEU A 31 -5.60 4.69 -21.80
N ASP A 32 -5.47 4.84 -20.78
CA ASP A 32 -5.40 4.29 -19.44
C ASP A 32 -6.04 5.26 -18.43
N PRO A 33 -7.35 5.15 -18.24
CA PRO A 33 -8.08 6.09 -17.38
C PRO A 33 -7.74 5.94 -15.90
N ILE A 34 -6.98 4.91 -15.49
CA ILE A 34 -6.78 4.54 -14.09
C ILE A 34 -5.33 4.66 -13.66
N ASN A 35 -4.39 3.98 -14.32
CA ASN A 35 -3.00 3.94 -13.83
C ASN A 35 -2.18 5.14 -14.30
N LEU A 36 -2.39 5.62 -15.52
CA LEU A 36 -1.67 6.78 -16.05
C LEU A 36 -1.85 8.04 -15.19
N PRO A 37 -3.07 8.47 -14.80
CA PRO A 37 -3.22 9.63 -13.93
C PRO A 37 -2.55 9.44 -12.56
N LYS A 38 -2.59 8.23 -11.99
CA LYS A 38 -1.92 7.91 -10.73
C LYS A 38 -0.40 7.99 -10.86
N PHE A 39 0.15 7.47 -11.96
CA PHE A 39 1.58 7.59 -12.27
C PHE A 39 2.03 9.05 -12.39
N LEU A 40 1.26 9.89 -13.08
CA LEU A 40 1.55 11.32 -13.24
C LEU A 40 1.48 12.06 -11.89
N ILE A 41 0.49 11.74 -11.05
CA ILE A 41 0.37 12.30 -9.69
C ILE A 41 1.59 11.90 -8.85
N LEU A 42 1.97 10.61 -8.85
CA LEU A 42 3.15 10.13 -8.13
C LEU A 42 4.42 10.80 -8.62
N GLY A 43 4.60 10.92 -9.92
CA GLY A 43 5.74 11.59 -10.54
C GLY A 43 5.83 13.07 -10.14
N THR A 44 4.69 13.79 -10.18
CA THR A 44 4.62 15.20 -9.79
C THR A 44 4.94 15.41 -8.31
N CYS A 45 4.34 14.59 -7.43
CA CYS A 45 4.60 14.65 -6.00
C CYS A 45 6.04 14.22 -5.66
N GLY A 46 6.57 13.20 -6.34
CA GLY A 46 7.95 12.76 -6.22
C GLY A 46 8.93 13.86 -6.66
N PHE A 47 8.69 14.50 -7.81
CA PHE A 47 9.50 15.62 -8.27
C PHE A 47 9.49 16.80 -7.29
N ALA A 48 8.31 17.14 -6.74
CA ALA A 48 8.20 18.16 -5.70
C ALA A 48 8.96 17.79 -4.40
N ALA A 49 9.05 16.49 -4.08
CA ALA A 49 9.79 16.00 -2.92
C ALA A 49 11.29 15.91 -3.16
N ILE A 50 11.76 15.72 -4.39
CA ILE A 50 13.19 15.51 -4.72
C ILE A 50 14.04 16.73 -4.35
N GLY A 51 13.49 17.95 -4.45
CA GLY A 51 14.15 19.17 -4.04
C GLY A 51 14.54 19.22 -2.55
N ASN A 52 13.94 18.37 -1.73
CA ASN A 52 14.23 18.24 -0.31
C ASN A 52 15.01 16.95 0.04
N LEU A 53 15.34 16.12 -0.95
CA LEU A 53 15.96 14.80 -0.73
C LEU A 53 17.24 14.88 0.11
N ALA A 54 18.14 15.82 -0.21
CA ALA A 54 19.38 16.01 0.52
C ALA A 54 19.14 16.37 2.00
N LEU A 55 18.12 17.21 2.26
CA LEU A 55 17.72 17.57 3.61
C LEU A 55 17.13 16.37 4.37
N TYR A 56 16.29 15.58 3.72
CA TYR A 56 15.70 14.37 4.31
C TYR A 56 16.80 13.37 4.69
N LEU A 57 17.67 13.03 3.76
CA LEU A 57 18.77 12.09 3.98
C LEU A 57 19.73 12.59 5.07
N LYS A 58 20.17 13.85 5.02
CA LYS A 58 21.02 14.44 6.05
C LYS A 58 20.40 14.34 7.44
N ARG A 59 19.10 14.64 7.57
CA ARG A 59 18.40 14.57 8.85
C ARG A 59 18.24 13.12 9.33
N MET A 60 17.95 12.19 8.41
CA MET A 60 17.81 10.77 8.74
C MET A 60 19.14 10.12 9.12
N ILE A 61 20.22 10.41 8.40
CA ILE A 61 21.57 9.90 8.70
C ILE A 61 22.04 10.34 10.10
N ASN A 62 21.70 11.57 10.49
CA ASN A 62 22.02 12.14 11.79
C ASN A 62 20.98 11.79 12.89
N SER A 63 20.15 10.79 12.69
CA SER A 63 19.08 10.37 13.61
C SER A 63 19.05 8.85 13.77
N GLU A 64 18.11 8.36 14.59
CA GLU A 64 17.84 6.93 14.74
C GLU A 64 17.34 6.25 13.44
N ALA A 65 16.95 7.04 12.43
CA ALA A 65 16.52 6.56 11.11
C ALA A 65 17.68 6.32 10.14
N LYS A 66 18.95 6.39 10.56
CA LYS A 66 20.13 6.25 9.67
C LYS A 66 20.15 4.94 8.87
N LEU A 67 19.72 3.83 9.47
CA LEU A 67 19.66 2.55 8.77
C LEU A 67 18.65 2.59 7.62
N LEU A 68 17.52 3.26 7.79
CA LEU A 68 16.56 3.46 6.72
C LEU A 68 17.14 4.33 5.60
N ALA A 69 17.87 5.40 5.94
CA ALA A 69 18.51 6.25 4.94
C ALA A 69 19.49 5.45 4.07
N TYR A 70 20.33 4.61 4.67
CA TYR A 70 21.25 3.74 3.93
C TYR A 70 20.51 2.67 3.12
N SER A 71 19.47 2.04 3.68
CA SER A 71 18.66 1.05 2.94
C SER A 71 17.97 1.67 1.73
N VAL A 72 17.45 2.89 1.87
CA VAL A 72 16.85 3.65 0.76
C VAL A 72 17.88 3.99 -0.31
N LEU A 73 19.07 4.46 0.08
CA LEU A 73 20.14 4.74 -0.87
C LEU A 73 20.59 3.48 -1.63
N LEU A 74 20.73 2.35 -0.92
CA LEU A 74 21.07 1.07 -1.55
C LEU A 74 19.94 0.60 -2.50
N PHE A 75 18.68 0.77 -2.13
CA PHE A 75 17.56 0.43 -3.00
C PHE A 75 17.54 1.29 -4.27
N LEU A 76 17.70 2.61 -4.14
CA LEU A 76 17.76 3.52 -5.30
C LEU A 76 18.97 3.20 -6.19
N LEU A 77 20.12 2.88 -5.60
CA LEU A 77 21.29 2.45 -6.35
C LEU A 77 21.05 1.12 -7.07
N SER A 78 20.40 0.13 -6.41
CA SER A 78 20.08 -1.14 -7.05
C SER A 78 19.11 -0.99 -8.21
N LEU A 79 18.13 -0.08 -8.12
CA LEU A 79 17.25 0.27 -9.25
C LEU A 79 18.04 0.80 -10.44
N LEU A 80 19.02 1.69 -10.22
CA LEU A 80 19.87 2.23 -11.29
C LEU A 80 20.77 1.15 -11.88
N VAL A 81 21.37 0.30 -11.05
CA VAL A 81 22.21 -0.82 -11.51
C VAL A 81 21.39 -1.78 -12.38
N VAL A 82 20.19 -2.17 -11.96
CA VAL A 82 19.28 -3.03 -12.76
C VAL A 82 18.91 -2.33 -14.07
N PHE A 83 18.54 -1.06 -14.02
CA PHE A 83 18.17 -0.28 -15.20
C PHE A 83 19.26 -0.30 -16.29
N PHE A 84 20.55 -0.14 -15.91
CA PHE A 84 21.63 -0.10 -16.86
C PHE A 84 22.16 -1.47 -17.30
N LEU A 85 22.02 -2.52 -16.45
CA LEU A 85 22.70 -3.81 -16.67
C LEU A 85 21.76 -4.97 -17.04
N SER A 86 20.43 -4.81 -16.95
CA SER A 86 19.49 -5.88 -17.30
C SER A 86 19.31 -6.13 -18.80
N GLY A 87 19.66 -5.16 -19.64
CA GLY A 87 19.56 -5.28 -21.11
C GLY A 87 18.17 -5.09 -21.69
N SER A 88 17.14 -4.82 -20.86
CA SER A 88 15.77 -4.56 -21.33
C SER A 88 15.58 -3.15 -21.91
N GLY A 89 14.45 -2.94 -22.61
CA GLY A 89 14.15 -1.67 -23.27
C GLY A 89 14.12 -0.48 -22.29
N ILE A 90 14.77 0.62 -22.62
CA ILE A 90 14.91 1.79 -21.74
C ILE A 90 13.54 2.35 -21.35
N TRP A 91 12.64 2.53 -22.31
CA TRP A 91 11.33 3.17 -22.06
C TRP A 91 10.43 2.32 -21.18
N SER A 92 10.40 0.98 -21.38
CA SER A 92 9.64 0.06 -20.52
C SER A 92 10.18 0.06 -19.09
N GLN A 93 11.50 0.13 -18.91
CA GLN A 93 12.10 0.18 -17.58
C GLN A 93 11.88 1.53 -16.89
N VAL A 94 11.87 2.66 -17.60
CA VAL A 94 11.66 4.00 -17.00
C VAL A 94 10.21 4.17 -16.57
N TYR A 95 9.28 3.94 -17.49
CA TYR A 95 7.85 4.22 -17.27
C TYR A 95 7.07 3.00 -16.75
N GLY A 96 7.61 1.80 -16.95
CA GLY A 96 6.91 0.55 -16.71
C GLY A 96 6.06 0.11 -17.90
N ALA A 97 5.59 -1.14 -17.85
CA ALA A 97 4.67 -1.69 -18.82
C ALA A 97 3.36 -0.90 -18.85
N TYR A 98 2.80 -0.70 -20.04
CA TYR A 98 1.53 -0.01 -20.23
C TYR A 98 0.42 -0.63 -19.37
N GLY A 99 -0.36 0.21 -18.70
CA GLY A 99 -1.43 -0.20 -17.79
C GLY A 99 -0.96 -0.67 -16.40
N ARG A 100 0.36 -0.70 -16.14
CA ARG A 100 0.95 -0.94 -14.81
C ARG A 100 1.74 0.25 -14.29
N ASN A 101 2.65 0.76 -15.11
CA ASN A 101 3.49 1.92 -14.82
C ASN A 101 4.34 1.76 -13.55
N THR A 102 4.88 0.54 -13.30
CA THR A 102 5.68 0.21 -12.11
C THR A 102 7.19 0.16 -12.41
N GLY A 103 7.66 1.01 -13.33
CA GLY A 103 9.06 1.16 -13.67
C GLY A 103 9.88 1.99 -12.67
N LEU A 104 11.07 2.41 -13.08
CA LEU A 104 12.03 3.16 -12.28
C LEU A 104 11.43 4.40 -11.61
N LEU A 105 10.71 5.23 -12.38
CA LEU A 105 10.13 6.48 -11.86
C LEU A 105 9.08 6.22 -10.78
N ALA A 106 8.31 5.15 -10.89
CA ALA A 106 7.34 4.79 -9.88
C ALA A 106 8.02 4.40 -8.56
N TYR A 107 9.03 3.54 -8.58
CA TYR A 107 9.75 3.16 -7.36
C TYR A 107 10.52 4.32 -6.73
N VAL A 108 11.10 5.22 -7.54
CA VAL A 108 11.70 6.46 -7.04
C VAL A 108 10.64 7.32 -6.34
N GLY A 109 9.48 7.55 -6.97
CA GLY A 109 8.39 8.31 -6.39
C GLY A 109 7.86 7.71 -5.08
N LEU A 110 7.62 6.39 -5.05
CA LEU A 110 7.17 5.66 -3.84
C LEU A 110 8.20 5.79 -2.70
N THR A 111 9.49 5.67 -3.02
CA THR A 111 10.58 5.82 -2.05
C THR A 111 10.65 7.24 -1.49
N LEU A 112 10.48 8.25 -2.34
CA LEU A 112 10.43 9.66 -1.92
C LEU A 112 9.23 9.94 -1.00
N MET A 113 8.08 9.32 -1.26
CA MET A 113 6.92 9.44 -0.37
C MET A 113 7.18 8.76 0.98
N LEU A 114 7.79 7.57 1.02
CA LEU A 114 8.16 6.91 2.27
C LEU A 114 9.06 7.79 3.15
N ILE A 115 10.17 8.31 2.61
CA ILE A 115 11.09 9.15 3.40
C ILE A 115 10.47 10.50 3.78
N SER A 116 9.61 11.07 2.92
CA SER A 116 8.86 12.29 3.23
C SER A 116 7.95 12.10 4.45
N VAL A 117 7.27 10.95 4.53
CA VAL A 117 6.45 10.58 5.69
C VAL A 117 7.28 10.48 6.96
N VAL A 118 8.40 9.75 6.92
CA VAL A 118 9.29 9.64 8.09
C VAL A 118 9.78 11.00 8.56
N PHE A 119 10.10 11.89 7.63
CA PHE A 119 10.58 13.24 7.93
C PHE A 119 9.56 14.10 8.70
N VAL A 120 8.26 13.99 8.35
CA VAL A 120 7.19 14.82 8.92
C VAL A 120 6.35 14.14 10.00
N SER A 121 6.70 12.90 10.37
CA SER A 121 5.90 12.09 11.28
C SER A 121 5.87 12.66 12.70
N ASN A 122 4.64 12.68 13.23
CA ASN A 122 4.29 12.82 14.63
C ASN A 122 2.88 12.23 14.84
N LEU A 123 2.36 12.25 16.05
CA LEU A 123 1.03 11.70 16.35
C LEU A 123 -0.10 12.39 15.55
N SER A 124 -0.03 13.72 15.42
CA SER A 124 -1.05 14.51 14.70
C SER A 124 -1.09 14.17 13.21
N PHE A 125 0.07 14.07 12.57
CA PHE A 125 0.17 13.67 11.17
C PHE A 125 -0.31 12.23 10.95
N SER A 126 0.08 11.30 11.82
CA SER A 126 -0.35 9.90 11.73
C SER A 126 -1.87 9.75 11.85
N LYS A 127 -2.51 10.52 12.74
CA LYS A 127 -3.98 10.60 12.82
C LYS A 127 -4.60 11.10 11.51
N LYS A 128 -4.06 12.16 10.92
CA LYS A 128 -4.54 12.69 9.62
C LYS A 128 -4.40 11.66 8.51
N LEU A 129 -3.28 10.93 8.47
CA LEU A 129 -3.04 9.90 7.47
C LEU A 129 -4.05 8.75 7.57
N ILE A 130 -4.33 8.28 8.78
CA ILE A 130 -5.38 7.26 9.02
C ILE A 130 -6.74 7.78 8.56
N TRP A 131 -7.09 9.04 8.84
CA TRP A 131 -8.34 9.61 8.37
C TRP A 131 -8.41 9.73 6.85
N VAL A 132 -7.31 10.06 6.16
CA VAL A 132 -7.29 10.05 4.69
C VAL A 132 -7.48 8.64 4.14
N LEU A 133 -6.91 7.61 4.76
CA LEU A 133 -7.15 6.21 4.39
C LEU A 133 -8.63 5.83 4.57
N ILE A 134 -9.26 6.23 5.68
CA ILE A 134 -10.68 6.00 5.95
C ILE A 134 -11.56 6.72 4.91
N ILE A 135 -11.25 7.98 4.60
CA ILE A 135 -12.00 8.78 3.61
C ILE A 135 -11.91 8.17 2.21
N THR A 136 -10.71 7.74 1.80
CA THR A 136 -10.55 7.08 0.49
C THR A 136 -11.25 5.72 0.44
N GLY A 137 -11.26 4.98 1.55
CA GLY A 137 -12.04 3.75 1.69
C GLY A 137 -13.55 4.00 1.59
N MET A 138 -14.06 4.99 2.35
CA MET A 138 -15.47 5.38 2.30
C MET A 138 -15.90 5.80 0.88
N ALA A 139 -15.08 6.63 0.21
CA ALA A 139 -15.37 7.06 -1.16
C ALA A 139 -15.45 5.87 -2.13
N ASN A 140 -14.49 4.92 -2.04
CA ASN A 140 -14.53 3.71 -2.87
C ASN A 140 -15.66 2.75 -2.46
N ALA A 141 -16.03 2.67 -1.18
CA ALA A 141 -17.16 1.86 -0.73
C ALA A 141 -18.49 2.42 -1.25
N VAL A 142 -18.69 3.74 -1.17
CA VAL A 142 -19.88 4.40 -1.73
C VAL A 142 -19.93 4.24 -3.24
N TYR A 143 -18.82 4.46 -3.94
CA TYR A 143 -18.77 4.30 -5.38
C TYR A 143 -18.98 2.83 -5.80
N GLY A 144 -18.37 1.88 -5.11
CA GLY A 144 -18.61 0.45 -5.34
C GLY A 144 -20.05 0.03 -5.09
N PHE A 145 -20.74 0.64 -4.11
CA PHE A 145 -22.19 0.44 -3.90
C PHE A 145 -23.02 0.99 -5.07
N ILE A 146 -22.68 2.17 -5.60
CA ILE A 146 -23.32 2.74 -6.80
C ILE A 146 -23.12 1.81 -8.00
N GLN A 147 -21.90 1.30 -8.21
CA GLN A 147 -21.59 0.34 -9.26
C GLN A 147 -22.41 -0.95 -9.12
N TRP A 148 -22.45 -1.52 -7.91
CA TRP A 148 -23.23 -2.72 -7.60
C TRP A 148 -24.73 -2.53 -7.88
N SER A 149 -25.28 -1.36 -7.58
CA SER A 149 -26.70 -1.04 -7.81
C SER A 149 -27.06 -0.83 -9.28
N GLY A 150 -26.10 -0.90 -10.21
CA GLY A 150 -26.30 -0.68 -11.64
C GLY A 150 -26.46 0.78 -12.03
N ASN A 151 -26.16 1.73 -11.14
CA ASN A 151 -26.29 3.17 -11.37
C ASN A 151 -24.95 3.87 -11.63
N ASP A 152 -23.93 3.13 -12.11
CA ASP A 152 -22.62 3.72 -12.40
C ASP A 152 -22.74 4.77 -13.53
N PRO A 153 -22.38 6.04 -13.28
CA PRO A 153 -22.38 7.06 -14.31
C PRO A 153 -21.27 6.89 -15.35
N VAL A 154 -20.28 5.99 -15.09
CA VAL A 154 -19.13 5.75 -15.96
C VAL A 154 -19.21 4.36 -16.56
N ASN A 155 -19.20 4.30 -17.89
CA ASN A 155 -19.08 3.04 -18.62
C ASN A 155 -17.59 2.64 -18.74
N TRP A 156 -17.15 1.71 -17.87
CA TRP A 156 -15.77 1.25 -17.83
C TRP A 156 -15.41 0.22 -18.90
N ASN A 157 -16.37 -0.25 -19.69
CA ASN A 157 -16.17 -1.36 -20.65
C ASN A 157 -15.43 -2.57 -20.00
N ASN A 158 -15.72 -2.83 -18.74
CA ASN A 158 -15.09 -3.90 -18.00
C ASN A 158 -15.88 -5.21 -18.14
N PRO A 159 -15.27 -6.27 -18.71
CA PRO A 159 -15.97 -7.54 -18.92
C PRO A 159 -16.04 -8.43 -17.69
N TYR A 160 -15.37 -8.08 -16.60
CA TYR A 160 -15.19 -9.01 -15.47
C TYR A 160 -16.17 -8.80 -14.32
N ASP A 161 -16.41 -7.55 -13.94
CA ASP A 161 -17.21 -7.22 -12.74
C ASP A 161 -17.61 -5.75 -12.78
N PRO A 162 -18.85 -5.40 -12.40
CA PRO A 162 -19.24 -4.00 -12.30
C PRO A 162 -18.46 -3.22 -11.23
N ILE A 163 -17.96 -3.88 -10.16
CA ILE A 163 -17.28 -3.20 -9.05
C ILE A 163 -15.77 -3.10 -9.31
N VAL A 164 -15.38 -2.06 -10.01
CA VAL A 164 -13.97 -1.75 -10.27
C VAL A 164 -13.44 -0.55 -9.46
N GLY A 165 -14.34 0.24 -8.90
CA GLY A 165 -14.03 1.45 -8.12
C GLY A 165 -13.10 2.40 -8.87
N THR A 166 -12.35 3.19 -8.11
CA THR A 166 -11.33 4.08 -8.67
C THR A 166 -9.97 3.40 -8.88
N LEU A 167 -9.83 2.13 -8.52
CA LEU A 167 -8.60 1.34 -8.68
C LEU A 167 -8.62 0.42 -9.90
N GLY A 168 -9.78 0.31 -10.58
CA GLY A 168 -9.93 -0.31 -11.89
C GLY A 168 -9.93 -1.82 -11.93
N ASN A 169 -9.99 -2.48 -10.76
CA ASN A 169 -10.05 -3.93 -10.69
C ASN A 169 -10.64 -4.38 -9.34
N PRO A 170 -11.56 -5.37 -9.31
CA PRO A 170 -12.16 -5.89 -8.09
C PRO A 170 -11.16 -6.28 -7.02
N ASN A 171 -10.03 -6.88 -7.39
CA ASN A 171 -8.98 -7.29 -6.46
C ASN A 171 -8.33 -6.11 -5.73
N PHE A 172 -8.11 -5.00 -6.42
CA PHE A 172 -7.47 -3.83 -5.82
C PHE A 172 -8.44 -3.04 -4.95
N VAL A 173 -9.68 -2.88 -5.43
CA VAL A 173 -10.73 -2.20 -4.66
C VAL A 173 -11.04 -2.97 -3.38
N SER A 174 -11.28 -4.28 -3.48
CA SER A 174 -11.59 -5.11 -2.30
C SER A 174 -10.44 -5.07 -1.28
N ALA A 175 -9.18 -5.16 -1.73
CA ALA A 175 -8.02 -5.05 -0.85
C ALA A 175 -7.93 -3.68 -0.19
N HIS A 176 -8.14 -2.58 -0.94
CA HIS A 176 -8.15 -1.23 -0.39
C HIS A 176 -9.27 -1.04 0.65
N LEU A 177 -10.47 -1.52 0.36
CA LEU A 177 -11.60 -1.49 1.30
C LEU A 177 -11.30 -2.29 2.57
N GLY A 178 -10.64 -3.45 2.46
CA GLY A 178 -10.18 -4.22 3.60
C GLY A 178 -9.17 -3.45 4.46
N ILE A 179 -8.17 -2.83 3.84
CA ILE A 179 -7.14 -2.02 4.51
C ILE A 179 -7.76 -0.78 5.20
N ALA A 180 -8.64 -0.05 4.51
CA ALA A 180 -9.31 1.13 5.06
C ALA A 180 -10.33 0.77 6.14
N GLY A 181 -11.01 -0.38 5.98
CA GLY A 181 -11.91 -0.95 6.98
C GLY A 181 -11.18 -1.26 8.30
N LEU A 182 -9.94 -1.77 8.24
CA LEU A 182 -9.11 -1.97 9.43
C LEU A 182 -8.76 -0.66 10.13
N ALA A 183 -8.42 0.38 9.39
CA ALA A 183 -8.17 1.70 9.97
C ALA A 183 -9.44 2.23 10.67
N SER A 184 -10.61 2.06 10.05
CA SER A 184 -11.91 2.42 10.64
C SER A 184 -12.21 1.59 11.90
N LEU A 185 -11.99 0.28 11.84
CA LEU A 185 -12.23 -0.62 12.98
C LEU A 185 -11.33 -0.26 14.17
N ALA A 186 -10.04 -0.01 13.94
CA ALA A 186 -9.10 0.36 14.99
C ALA A 186 -9.54 1.63 15.73
N LEU A 187 -9.98 2.68 15.00
CA LEU A 187 -10.50 3.89 15.62
C LEU A 187 -11.89 3.67 16.27
N ALA A 188 -12.76 2.85 15.68
CA ALA A 188 -14.11 2.61 16.21
C ALA A 188 -14.09 1.93 17.59
N VAL A 189 -13.14 1.02 17.82
CA VAL A 189 -13.03 0.29 19.10
C VAL A 189 -12.24 1.04 20.17
N GLU A 190 -11.75 2.25 19.90
CA GLU A 190 -11.10 3.12 20.89
C GLU A 190 -12.09 3.56 21.95
N ASN A 191 -11.71 3.50 23.26
CA ASN A 191 -12.61 3.82 24.36
C ASN A 191 -13.06 5.28 24.38
N SER A 192 -12.15 6.20 24.02
CA SER A 192 -12.39 7.66 24.01
C SER A 192 -13.23 8.14 22.83
N GLN A 193 -13.59 7.25 21.89
CA GLN A 193 -14.30 7.63 20.67
C GLN A 193 -15.74 8.05 20.96
N ARG A 194 -16.14 9.22 20.42
CA ARG A 194 -17.52 9.73 20.53
C ARG A 194 -18.48 8.79 19.78
N LEU A 195 -19.70 8.59 20.33
CA LEU A 195 -20.69 7.66 19.76
C LEU A 195 -20.97 7.91 18.28
N VAL A 196 -21.21 9.15 17.86
CA VAL A 196 -21.47 9.50 16.45
C VAL A 196 -20.29 9.12 15.55
N SER A 197 -19.06 9.46 15.96
CA SER A 197 -17.87 9.09 15.19
C SER A 197 -17.70 7.57 15.11
N ARG A 198 -17.96 6.86 16.21
CA ARG A 198 -17.93 5.40 16.25
C ARG A 198 -18.95 4.78 15.29
N LEU A 199 -20.15 5.30 15.25
CA LEU A 199 -21.19 4.81 14.33
C LEU A 199 -20.79 5.04 12.88
N ILE A 200 -20.27 6.21 12.51
CA ILE A 200 -19.77 6.50 11.15
C ILE A 200 -18.66 5.51 10.76
N LEU A 201 -17.71 5.25 11.66
CA LEU A 201 -16.62 4.31 11.42
C LEU A 201 -17.12 2.87 11.24
N LEU A 202 -18.08 2.43 12.05
CA LEU A 202 -18.69 1.10 11.92
C LEU A 202 -19.54 0.97 10.66
N VAL A 203 -20.26 2.03 10.26
CA VAL A 203 -20.96 2.06 8.96
C VAL A 203 -19.97 1.93 7.81
N ASN A 204 -18.82 2.62 7.88
CA ASN A 204 -17.76 2.45 6.86
C ASN A 204 -17.23 1.01 6.80
N VAL A 205 -17.01 0.36 7.96
CA VAL A 205 -16.61 -1.05 8.00
C VAL A 205 -17.69 -1.94 7.37
N GLY A 206 -18.96 -1.77 7.77
CA GLY A 206 -20.06 -2.55 7.22
C GLY A 206 -20.26 -2.38 5.73
N LEU A 207 -20.24 -1.14 5.23
CA LEU A 207 -20.34 -0.84 3.79
C LEU A 207 -19.13 -1.41 3.01
N SER A 208 -17.93 -1.28 3.55
CA SER A 208 -16.73 -1.87 2.93
C SER A 208 -16.86 -3.39 2.80
N LEU A 209 -17.22 -4.09 3.87
CA LEU A 209 -17.41 -5.54 3.86
C LEU A 209 -18.54 -5.96 2.91
N PHE A 210 -19.64 -5.20 2.87
CA PHE A 210 -20.73 -5.44 1.92
C PHE A 210 -20.21 -5.34 0.48
N VAL A 211 -19.55 -4.25 0.11
CA VAL A 211 -19.04 -4.05 -1.26
C VAL A 211 -17.98 -5.12 -1.62
N ILE A 212 -17.11 -5.50 -0.67
CA ILE A 212 -16.18 -6.61 -0.87
C ILE A 212 -16.94 -7.92 -1.16
N SER A 213 -17.99 -8.22 -0.42
CA SER A 213 -18.78 -9.46 -0.62
C SER A 213 -19.53 -9.49 -1.94
N GLN A 214 -19.87 -8.34 -2.51
CA GLN A 214 -20.52 -8.21 -3.82
C GLN A 214 -19.54 -8.14 -4.98
N SER A 215 -18.24 -7.94 -4.71
CA SER A 215 -17.20 -7.99 -5.72
C SER A 215 -16.77 -9.44 -6.01
N SER A 216 -16.28 -9.72 -7.21
CA SER A 216 -15.76 -11.04 -7.59
C SER A 216 -14.43 -11.39 -6.90
N SER A 217 -14.03 -10.64 -5.86
CA SER A 217 -12.74 -10.79 -5.18
C SER A 217 -12.85 -11.04 -3.68
N SER A 218 -12.40 -12.19 -3.24
CA SER A 218 -12.25 -12.53 -1.81
C SER A 218 -11.00 -11.93 -1.14
N GLN A 219 -10.11 -11.26 -1.89
CA GLN A 219 -8.85 -10.73 -1.34
C GLN A 219 -9.10 -9.74 -0.19
N GLY A 220 -10.10 -8.85 -0.33
CA GLY A 220 -10.44 -7.88 0.70
C GLY A 220 -10.89 -8.51 2.01
N LEU A 221 -11.69 -9.59 1.95
CA LEU A 221 -12.10 -10.34 3.16
C LEU A 221 -10.88 -10.97 3.85
N LEU A 222 -9.98 -11.58 3.07
CA LEU A 222 -8.77 -12.21 3.60
C LEU A 222 -7.89 -11.19 4.34
N VAL A 223 -7.56 -10.07 3.69
CA VAL A 223 -6.69 -9.06 4.30
C VAL A 223 -7.35 -8.38 5.50
N PHE A 224 -8.67 -8.14 5.44
CA PHE A 224 -9.43 -7.61 6.56
C PHE A 224 -9.44 -8.58 7.74
N ALA A 225 -9.78 -9.84 7.51
CA ALA A 225 -9.85 -10.84 8.57
C ALA A 225 -8.50 -11.00 9.29
N LEU A 226 -7.41 -11.16 8.53
CA LEU A 226 -6.08 -11.32 9.12
C LEU A 226 -5.59 -10.03 9.82
N GLY A 227 -5.86 -8.84 9.27
CA GLY A 227 -5.52 -7.58 9.93
C GLY A 227 -6.35 -7.33 11.20
N ALA A 228 -7.62 -7.74 11.23
CA ALA A 228 -8.50 -7.60 12.37
C ALA A 228 -8.05 -8.45 13.57
N THR A 229 -7.33 -9.57 13.34
CA THR A 229 -6.75 -10.36 14.44
C THR A 229 -5.81 -9.54 15.32
N LEU A 230 -5.01 -8.65 14.72
CA LEU A 230 -4.13 -7.75 15.49
C LEU A 230 -4.94 -6.76 16.33
N ILE A 231 -5.97 -6.12 15.73
CA ILE A 231 -6.83 -5.16 16.44
C ILE A 231 -7.53 -5.85 17.59
N PHE A 232 -8.12 -7.03 17.36
CA PHE A 232 -8.80 -7.82 18.39
C PHE A 232 -7.86 -8.21 19.52
N TYR A 233 -6.65 -8.71 19.19
CA TYR A 233 -5.64 -9.09 20.17
C TYR A 233 -5.27 -7.91 21.08
N PHE A 234 -4.87 -6.77 20.50
CA PHE A 234 -4.43 -5.62 21.29
C PHE A 234 -5.57 -4.94 22.04
N ARG A 235 -6.79 -5.02 21.55
CA ARG A 235 -7.94 -4.40 22.19
C ARG A 235 -8.48 -5.22 23.38
N PHE A 236 -8.48 -6.55 23.28
CA PHE A 236 -9.21 -7.41 24.22
C PHE A 236 -8.33 -8.42 24.94
N LEU A 237 -7.20 -8.86 24.35
CA LEU A 237 -6.46 -10.01 24.86
C LEU A 237 -5.06 -9.68 25.37
N SER A 238 -4.47 -8.57 24.97
CA SER A 238 -3.05 -8.24 25.26
C SER A 238 -2.74 -8.13 26.77
N SER A 239 -3.72 -7.79 27.60
CA SER A 239 -3.62 -7.71 29.07
C SER A 239 -3.99 -9.00 29.80
N LEU A 240 -4.48 -10.02 29.10
CA LEU A 240 -4.90 -11.28 29.70
C LEU A 240 -3.71 -12.20 29.99
N HIS A 241 -4.00 -13.30 30.70
CA HIS A 241 -3.00 -14.31 31.05
C HIS A 241 -2.30 -14.88 29.80
N VAL A 242 -1.02 -15.22 29.91
CA VAL A 242 -0.18 -15.67 28.80
C VAL A 242 -0.75 -16.88 28.05
N VAL A 243 -1.41 -17.81 28.74
CA VAL A 243 -2.03 -18.99 28.12
C VAL A 243 -3.14 -18.59 27.15
N VAL A 244 -3.99 -17.61 27.50
CA VAL A 244 -5.06 -17.10 26.60
C VAL A 244 -4.44 -16.46 25.36
N ARG A 245 -3.37 -15.67 25.53
CA ARG A 245 -2.68 -15.01 24.40
C ARG A 245 -2.04 -16.02 23.46
N ILE A 246 -1.36 -17.05 24.00
CA ILE A 246 -0.79 -18.13 23.20
C ILE A 246 -1.90 -18.91 22.50
N GLY A 247 -2.95 -19.31 23.22
CA GLY A 247 -4.09 -20.03 22.66
C GLY A 247 -4.74 -19.28 21.50
N TYR A 248 -4.92 -17.97 21.64
CA TYR A 248 -5.42 -17.12 20.54
C TYR A 248 -4.56 -17.19 19.28
N TRP A 249 -3.24 -17.02 19.42
CA TRP A 249 -2.36 -17.06 18.26
C TRP A 249 -2.24 -18.45 17.63
N LEU A 250 -2.34 -19.52 18.45
CA LEU A 250 -2.41 -20.87 17.93
C LEU A 250 -3.70 -21.09 17.12
N LEU A 251 -4.86 -20.57 17.58
CA LEU A 251 -6.10 -20.61 16.81
C LEU A 251 -6.02 -19.81 15.51
N VAL A 252 -5.44 -18.62 15.53
CA VAL A 252 -5.22 -17.82 14.32
C VAL A 252 -4.31 -18.56 13.33
N LEU A 253 -3.23 -19.17 13.80
CA LEU A 253 -2.32 -19.95 12.96
C LEU A 253 -3.01 -21.20 12.38
N ALA A 254 -3.75 -21.93 13.20
CA ALA A 254 -4.49 -23.13 12.75
C ALA A 254 -5.57 -22.76 11.71
N GLY A 255 -6.34 -21.71 11.97
CA GLY A 255 -7.34 -21.21 11.03
C GLY A 255 -6.72 -20.72 9.71
N SER A 256 -5.60 -20.00 9.77
CA SER A 256 -4.85 -19.56 8.59
C SER A 256 -4.29 -20.74 7.79
N PHE A 257 -3.80 -21.78 8.46
CA PHE A 257 -3.31 -22.99 7.82
C PHE A 257 -4.44 -23.74 7.10
N VAL A 258 -5.56 -24.00 7.77
CA VAL A 258 -6.74 -24.64 7.17
C VAL A 258 -7.29 -23.83 6.00
N GLY A 259 -7.38 -22.50 6.16
CA GLY A 259 -7.78 -21.60 5.09
C GLY A 259 -6.85 -21.66 3.87
N THR A 260 -5.54 -21.66 4.10
CA THR A 260 -4.54 -21.77 3.02
C THR A 260 -4.68 -23.11 2.27
N ILE A 261 -4.87 -24.21 2.97
CA ILE A 261 -5.10 -25.53 2.35
C ILE A 261 -6.37 -25.49 1.49
N GLY A 262 -7.45 -24.88 1.97
CA GLY A 262 -8.70 -24.70 1.22
C GLY A 262 -8.50 -23.87 -0.05
N ILE A 263 -7.79 -22.74 0.05
CA ILE A 263 -7.44 -21.89 -1.11
C ILE A 263 -6.62 -22.67 -2.14
N LEU A 264 -5.75 -23.58 -1.72
CA LEU A 264 -4.95 -24.43 -2.60
C LEU A 264 -5.71 -25.66 -3.16
N ASN A 265 -7.04 -25.66 -3.10
CA ASN A 265 -7.91 -26.75 -3.56
C ASN A 265 -7.67 -28.08 -2.82
N LYS A 266 -7.43 -28.02 -1.52
CA LYS A 266 -7.20 -29.21 -0.67
C LYS A 266 -7.98 -29.07 0.65
N GLY A 267 -8.35 -30.22 1.22
CA GLY A 267 -9.03 -30.25 2.52
C GLY A 267 -10.50 -29.84 2.49
N PRO A 268 -11.15 -29.75 3.67
CA PRO A 268 -12.62 -29.63 3.79
C PRO A 268 -13.18 -28.28 3.32
N LEU A 269 -12.37 -27.23 3.28
CA LEU A 269 -12.78 -25.89 2.85
C LEU A 269 -12.53 -25.60 1.36
N ALA A 270 -12.03 -26.58 0.61
CA ALA A 270 -11.68 -26.38 -0.81
C ALA A 270 -12.90 -25.92 -1.64
N SER A 271 -14.07 -26.54 -1.46
CA SER A 271 -15.30 -26.18 -2.18
C SER A 271 -15.77 -24.75 -1.95
N PHE A 272 -15.36 -24.12 -0.84
CA PHE A 272 -15.75 -22.76 -0.48
C PHE A 272 -14.69 -21.72 -0.79
N LEU A 273 -13.42 -22.09 -0.71
CA LEU A 273 -12.30 -21.11 -0.76
C LEU A 273 -11.49 -21.15 -2.04
N TYR A 274 -11.49 -22.28 -2.74
CA TYR A 274 -10.73 -22.41 -3.98
C TYR A 274 -11.34 -21.58 -5.10
N GLN A 275 -10.48 -20.90 -5.83
CA GLN A 275 -10.79 -20.22 -7.08
C GLN A 275 -9.75 -20.62 -8.13
N GLU A 276 -10.18 -20.80 -9.37
CA GLU A 276 -9.29 -21.20 -10.47
C GLU A 276 -8.13 -20.21 -10.67
N SER A 277 -8.37 -18.94 -10.36
CA SER A 277 -7.36 -17.88 -10.37
C SER A 277 -6.14 -18.17 -9.49
N VAL A 278 -6.28 -19.03 -8.45
CA VAL A 278 -5.17 -19.47 -7.59
C VAL A 278 -4.23 -20.41 -8.36
N THR A 279 -4.78 -21.31 -9.16
CA THR A 279 -3.99 -22.20 -10.03
C THR A 279 -3.18 -21.39 -11.04
N TYR A 280 -3.80 -20.37 -11.65
CA TYR A 280 -3.11 -19.48 -12.58
C TYR A 280 -1.97 -18.70 -11.92
N ARG A 281 -2.18 -18.23 -10.66
CA ARG A 281 -1.10 -17.60 -9.89
C ARG A 281 0.08 -18.54 -9.67
N GLY A 282 -0.18 -19.82 -9.42
CA GLY A 282 0.89 -20.84 -9.33
C GLY A 282 1.73 -20.94 -10.61
N ASP A 283 1.12 -20.78 -11.80
CA ASP A 283 1.84 -20.73 -13.07
C ASP A 283 2.69 -19.47 -13.20
N TYR A 284 2.13 -18.31 -12.80
CA TYR A 284 2.87 -17.05 -12.81
C TYR A 284 4.04 -17.06 -11.83
N TRP A 285 3.87 -17.64 -10.64
CA TRP A 285 4.93 -17.75 -9.64
C TRP A 285 6.08 -18.62 -10.15
N ARG A 286 5.77 -19.75 -10.82
CA ARG A 286 6.81 -20.61 -11.44
C ARG A 286 7.58 -19.86 -12.53
N ALA A 287 6.90 -19.10 -13.37
CA ALA A 287 7.54 -18.28 -14.39
C ALA A 287 8.43 -17.18 -13.77
N GLY A 288 7.93 -16.44 -12.76
CA GLY A 288 8.71 -15.43 -12.06
C GLY A 288 9.92 -15.99 -11.35
N TRP A 289 9.78 -17.16 -10.70
CA TRP A 289 10.91 -17.84 -10.08
C TRP A 289 11.96 -18.29 -11.12
N LYS A 290 11.52 -18.85 -12.26
CA LYS A 290 12.43 -19.20 -13.35
C LYS A 290 13.20 -17.98 -13.87
N MET A 291 12.53 -16.86 -14.11
CA MET A 291 13.19 -15.60 -14.52
C MET A 291 14.26 -15.16 -13.50
N THR A 292 13.93 -15.27 -12.19
CA THR A 292 14.85 -14.93 -11.10
C THR A 292 16.08 -15.83 -11.08
N VAL A 293 15.89 -17.14 -11.24
CA VAL A 293 17.01 -18.12 -11.20
C VAL A 293 17.88 -18.03 -12.46
N ASP A 294 17.26 -17.82 -13.62
CA ASP A 294 17.99 -17.68 -14.87
C ASP A 294 18.79 -16.34 -14.94
N ASN A 295 18.31 -15.30 -14.23
CA ASN A 295 18.94 -13.96 -14.18
C ASN A 295 19.11 -13.50 -12.72
N PRO A 296 19.98 -14.13 -11.92
CA PRO A 296 19.93 -14.02 -10.46
C PRO A 296 20.37 -12.65 -9.93
N ILE A 297 21.20 -11.90 -10.65
CA ILE A 297 21.78 -10.63 -10.14
C ILE A 297 20.89 -9.45 -10.51
N PHE A 298 20.55 -9.29 -11.79
CA PHE A 298 19.86 -8.11 -12.31
C PHE A 298 18.43 -8.37 -12.77
N GLY A 299 17.94 -9.62 -12.71
CA GLY A 299 16.63 -9.99 -13.23
C GLY A 299 16.50 -9.75 -14.74
N VAL A 300 15.26 -9.67 -15.21
CA VAL A 300 14.95 -9.47 -16.63
C VAL A 300 14.71 -7.99 -16.99
N GLY A 301 14.90 -7.06 -16.06
CA GLY A 301 14.68 -5.61 -16.24
C GLY A 301 13.42 -5.11 -15.56
N LEU A 302 13.44 -3.83 -15.12
CA LEU A 302 12.35 -3.22 -14.37
C LEU A 302 11.04 -3.28 -15.17
N ASP A 303 10.00 -3.82 -14.53
CA ASP A 303 8.65 -4.02 -15.08
C ASP A 303 8.59 -4.79 -16.41
N SER A 304 9.61 -5.63 -16.70
CA SER A 304 9.75 -6.40 -17.95
C SER A 304 9.24 -7.86 -17.84
N TYR A 305 8.60 -8.24 -16.73
CA TYR A 305 8.06 -9.58 -16.52
C TYR A 305 7.18 -10.05 -17.70
N GLY A 306 6.32 -9.18 -18.21
CA GLY A 306 5.39 -9.51 -19.29
C GLY A 306 6.08 -9.92 -20.58
N ASP A 307 7.18 -9.27 -20.93
CA ASP A 307 7.97 -9.53 -22.13
C ASP A 307 8.62 -10.93 -22.07
N TRP A 308 8.99 -11.36 -20.87
CA TRP A 308 9.67 -12.62 -20.62
C TRP A 308 8.71 -13.78 -20.27
N TYR A 309 7.43 -13.51 -19.98
CA TYR A 309 6.50 -14.54 -19.50
C TYR A 309 6.36 -15.72 -20.44
N ARG A 310 6.24 -15.48 -21.76
CA ARG A 310 6.10 -16.56 -22.76
C ARG A 310 7.32 -17.51 -22.79
N PHE A 311 8.51 -16.98 -22.54
CA PHE A 311 9.75 -17.78 -22.50
C PHE A 311 9.92 -18.55 -21.18
N ALA A 312 9.40 -18.00 -20.09
CA ALA A 312 9.60 -18.57 -18.75
C ALA A 312 8.49 -19.53 -18.33
N ARG A 313 7.27 -19.41 -18.87
CA ARG A 313 6.15 -20.29 -18.52
C ARG A 313 6.36 -21.73 -18.97
N THR A 314 5.77 -22.68 -18.25
CA THR A 314 5.79 -24.11 -18.64
C THR A 314 4.83 -24.38 -19.81
N GLY A 315 5.07 -25.48 -20.57
CA GLY A 315 4.12 -25.95 -21.59
C GLY A 315 2.73 -26.25 -21.03
N ALA A 316 2.65 -26.82 -19.81
CA ALA A 316 1.38 -27.05 -19.11
C ALA A 316 0.61 -25.74 -18.81
N ALA A 317 1.31 -24.65 -18.44
CA ALA A 317 0.71 -23.35 -18.23
C ALA A 317 0.17 -22.74 -19.56
N ALA A 318 0.90 -22.94 -20.67
CA ALA A 318 0.46 -22.50 -21.99
C ALA A 318 -0.78 -23.25 -22.46
N LEU A 319 -0.84 -24.58 -22.25
CA LEU A 319 -2.01 -25.38 -22.61
C LEU A 319 -3.24 -25.06 -21.75
N ARG A 320 -3.06 -24.76 -20.46
CA ARG A 320 -4.17 -24.50 -19.52
C ARG A 320 -4.94 -23.23 -19.86
N ARG A 321 -4.27 -22.17 -20.27
CA ARG A 321 -4.89 -20.87 -20.56
C ARG A 321 -4.96 -20.53 -22.06
N GLY A 322 -4.28 -21.27 -22.88
CA GLY A 322 -4.08 -20.97 -24.30
C GLY A 322 -2.72 -20.31 -24.59
N PRO A 323 -2.18 -20.54 -25.80
CA PRO A 323 -0.84 -20.08 -26.17
C PRO A 323 -0.75 -18.54 -26.25
N ASP A 324 -1.84 -17.84 -26.51
CA ASP A 324 -1.88 -16.39 -26.68
C ASP A 324 -2.07 -15.63 -25.37
N VAL A 325 -2.49 -16.30 -24.31
CA VAL A 325 -2.68 -15.66 -23.01
C VAL A 325 -1.33 -15.37 -22.36
N THR A 326 -1.12 -14.12 -21.98
CA THR A 326 0.08 -13.63 -21.28
C THR A 326 -0.26 -13.10 -19.91
N SER A 327 0.74 -12.97 -19.04
CA SER A 327 0.66 -12.25 -17.79
C SER A 327 1.76 -11.19 -17.74
N ASN A 328 1.43 -9.99 -17.31
CA ASN A 328 2.40 -8.91 -17.14
C ASN A 328 2.98 -8.84 -15.71
N SER A 329 2.70 -9.83 -14.86
CA SER A 329 3.13 -9.86 -13.45
C SER A 329 3.10 -11.28 -12.90
N ALA A 330 3.93 -11.56 -11.91
CA ALA A 330 3.86 -12.77 -11.11
C ALA A 330 2.61 -12.83 -10.21
N HIS A 331 1.84 -11.78 -10.05
CA HIS A 331 0.79 -11.66 -9.03
C HIS A 331 1.30 -11.94 -7.60
N ASN A 332 2.53 -11.54 -7.35
CA ASN A 332 3.21 -11.55 -6.07
C ASN A 332 4.33 -10.50 -6.16
N VAL A 333 4.22 -9.43 -5.39
CA VAL A 333 5.13 -8.27 -5.48
C VAL A 333 6.59 -8.67 -5.23
N PHE A 334 6.84 -9.62 -4.32
CA PHE A 334 8.22 -10.04 -4.02
C PHE A 334 8.83 -10.83 -5.19
N LEU A 335 8.03 -11.67 -5.85
CA LEU A 335 8.45 -12.37 -7.06
C LEU A 335 8.56 -11.41 -8.26
N ASP A 336 7.68 -10.41 -8.37
CA ASP A 336 7.83 -9.35 -9.39
C ASP A 336 9.16 -8.62 -9.21
N ILE A 337 9.51 -8.25 -7.98
CA ILE A 337 10.76 -7.55 -7.68
C ILE A 337 11.97 -8.44 -7.98
N SER A 338 11.93 -9.73 -7.61
CA SER A 338 13.05 -10.62 -7.87
C SER A 338 13.19 -11.00 -9.34
N SER A 339 12.09 -11.22 -10.06
CA SER A 339 12.14 -11.51 -11.49
C SER A 339 12.63 -10.31 -12.30
N ASN A 340 12.18 -9.10 -11.95
CA ASN A 340 12.53 -7.88 -12.66
C ASN A 340 13.93 -7.32 -12.29
N GLY A 341 14.41 -7.56 -11.06
CA GLY A 341 15.66 -6.96 -10.56
C GLY A 341 16.64 -7.91 -9.89
N GLY A 342 16.40 -9.21 -10.00
CA GLY A 342 17.23 -10.24 -9.39
C GLY A 342 17.21 -10.21 -7.85
N PHE A 343 18.11 -10.99 -7.25
CA PHE A 343 18.31 -10.98 -5.79
C PHE A 343 18.90 -9.66 -5.29
N LEU A 344 19.57 -8.87 -6.14
CA LEU A 344 20.09 -7.55 -5.78
C LEU A 344 18.94 -6.62 -5.37
N LEU A 345 17.95 -6.46 -6.24
CA LEU A 345 16.81 -5.57 -5.97
C LEU A 345 15.91 -6.13 -4.86
N LEU A 346 15.67 -7.44 -4.86
CA LEU A 346 14.88 -8.09 -3.80
C LEU A 346 15.50 -7.87 -2.41
N THR A 347 16.82 -8.06 -2.28
CA THR A 347 17.50 -7.89 -0.98
C THR A 347 17.39 -6.47 -0.46
N THR A 348 17.61 -5.47 -1.30
CA THR A 348 17.52 -4.05 -0.89
C THR A 348 16.08 -3.65 -0.57
N TYR A 349 15.09 -4.20 -1.27
CA TYR A 349 13.66 -4.04 -0.95
C TYR A 349 13.31 -4.67 0.40
N LEU A 350 13.76 -5.90 0.66
CA LEU A 350 13.53 -6.60 1.93
C LEU A 350 14.23 -5.92 3.11
N LEU A 351 15.35 -5.21 2.92
CA LEU A 351 15.94 -4.40 3.98
C LEU A 351 14.99 -3.29 4.45
N ILE A 352 14.35 -2.58 3.52
CA ILE A 352 13.34 -1.56 3.86
C ILE A 352 12.17 -2.21 4.61
N PHE A 353 11.62 -3.32 4.09
CA PHE A 353 10.52 -4.05 4.73
C PHE A 353 10.89 -4.57 6.12
N GLY A 354 12.11 -5.08 6.30
CA GLY A 354 12.61 -5.53 7.60
C GLY A 354 12.68 -4.40 8.64
N LEU A 355 13.05 -3.19 8.22
CA LEU A 355 13.06 -2.01 9.09
C LEU A 355 11.64 -1.57 9.46
N ILE A 356 10.69 -1.60 8.52
CA ILE A 356 9.29 -1.33 8.80
C ILE A 356 8.75 -2.37 9.81
N PHE A 357 9.01 -3.65 9.58
CA PHE A 357 8.59 -4.73 10.48
C PHE A 357 9.19 -4.61 11.88
N ARG A 358 10.49 -4.24 11.98
CA ARG A 358 11.13 -3.94 13.26
C ARG A 358 10.42 -2.81 14.02
N SER A 359 10.09 -1.72 13.32
CA SER A 359 9.36 -0.60 13.91
C SER A 359 7.92 -0.97 14.27
N ALA A 360 7.23 -1.75 13.42
CA ALA A 360 5.89 -2.27 13.72
C ALA A 360 5.88 -3.09 15.02
N LYS A 361 6.85 -3.99 15.21
CA LYS A 361 6.99 -4.73 16.48
C LYS A 361 7.16 -3.79 17.68
N ARG A 362 7.94 -2.70 17.55
CA ARG A 362 8.15 -1.73 18.64
C ARG A 362 6.89 -0.94 18.94
N VAL A 363 6.17 -0.49 17.90
CA VAL A 363 4.87 0.19 18.04
C VAL A 363 3.89 -0.71 18.78
N LEU A 364 3.72 -1.97 18.34
CA LEU A 364 2.81 -2.92 18.98
C LEU A 364 3.22 -3.23 20.43
N LYS A 365 4.50 -3.37 20.72
CA LYS A 365 4.98 -3.59 22.09
C LYS A 365 4.64 -2.43 23.02
N LYS A 366 4.63 -1.20 22.52
CA LYS A 366 4.24 0.01 23.28
C LYS A 366 2.71 0.18 23.40
N SER A 367 1.91 -0.59 22.65
CA SER A 367 0.44 -0.44 22.53
C SER A 367 -0.35 -1.33 23.50
N GLN A 368 0.23 -1.75 24.63
CA GLN A 368 -0.44 -2.63 25.62
C GLN A 368 -1.77 -2.05 26.18
N ASN A 369 -1.89 -0.72 26.21
CA ASN A 369 -3.14 -0.01 26.61
C ASN A 369 -3.99 0.39 25.41
N PHE A 370 -3.91 -0.33 24.31
CA PHE A 370 -4.59 -0.10 23.04
C PHE A 370 -4.40 1.31 22.46
N ASP A 371 -3.30 1.47 21.75
CA ASP A 371 -3.04 2.65 20.91
C ASP A 371 -3.73 2.47 19.55
N ALA A 372 -4.92 3.02 19.36
CA ALA A 372 -5.73 2.86 18.15
C ALA A 372 -5.00 3.33 16.88
N VAL A 373 -4.18 4.40 16.98
CA VAL A 373 -3.39 4.92 15.85
C VAL A 373 -2.27 3.95 15.50
N GLY A 374 -1.46 3.55 16.48
CA GLY A 374 -0.34 2.65 16.26
C GLY A 374 -0.80 1.25 15.78
N VAL A 375 -1.80 0.68 16.44
CA VAL A 375 -2.38 -0.62 16.04
C VAL A 375 -3.05 -0.53 14.67
N GLY A 376 -3.78 0.56 14.39
CA GLY A 376 -4.42 0.80 13.10
C GLY A 376 -3.42 0.89 11.94
N LEU A 377 -2.32 1.66 12.11
CA LEU A 377 -1.24 1.76 11.11
C LEU A 377 -0.63 0.38 10.83
N VAL A 378 -0.30 -0.37 11.89
CA VAL A 378 0.34 -1.68 11.71
C VAL A 378 -0.62 -2.69 11.10
N SER A 379 -1.89 -2.75 11.53
CA SER A 379 -2.89 -3.67 10.96
C SER A 379 -3.14 -3.38 9.48
N ALA A 380 -3.27 -2.10 9.09
CA ALA A 380 -3.43 -1.69 7.71
C ALA A 380 -2.20 -2.05 6.85
N TRP A 381 -0.98 -1.87 7.38
CA TRP A 381 0.25 -2.23 6.67
C TRP A 381 0.42 -3.75 6.53
N VAL A 382 0.11 -4.52 7.58
CA VAL A 382 0.14 -6.00 7.52
C VAL A 382 -0.86 -6.50 6.47
N ALA A 383 -2.06 -5.93 6.41
CA ALA A 383 -3.04 -6.24 5.37
C ALA A 383 -2.50 -5.96 3.95
N TYR A 384 -1.81 -4.82 3.75
CA TYR A 384 -1.13 -4.53 2.50
C TYR A 384 -0.04 -5.57 2.18
N VAL A 385 0.77 -5.99 3.15
CA VAL A 385 1.81 -7.03 2.93
C VAL A 385 1.18 -8.36 2.52
N ILE A 386 0.09 -8.78 3.18
CA ILE A 386 -0.64 -10.00 2.83
C ILE A 386 -1.16 -9.90 1.38
N GLN A 387 -1.77 -8.78 1.01
CA GLN A 387 -2.22 -8.54 -0.36
C GLN A 387 -1.05 -8.59 -1.35
N SER A 388 0.12 -8.06 -1.00
CA SER A 388 1.30 -8.06 -1.87
C SER A 388 1.85 -9.45 -2.19
N VAL A 389 1.58 -10.46 -1.34
CA VAL A 389 1.96 -11.87 -1.60
C VAL A 389 1.08 -12.52 -2.66
N ILE A 390 -0.15 -12.04 -2.84
CA ILE A 390 -1.15 -12.69 -3.70
C ILE A 390 -1.64 -11.82 -4.86
N SER A 391 -1.07 -10.63 -5.06
CA SER A 391 -1.53 -9.67 -6.06
C SER A 391 -0.39 -8.86 -6.67
N ILE A 392 -0.71 -8.05 -7.65
CA ILE A 392 0.25 -7.17 -8.32
C ILE A 392 0.43 -5.83 -7.60
N ASN A 393 1.52 -5.15 -7.90
CA ASN A 393 1.85 -3.83 -7.33
C ASN A 393 1.15 -2.70 -8.10
N GLN A 394 -0.18 -2.57 -7.97
CA GLN A 394 -0.94 -1.47 -8.56
C GLN A 394 -0.67 -0.16 -7.81
N LEU A 395 -0.37 0.94 -8.54
CA LEU A 395 0.14 2.19 -7.97
C LEU A 395 -0.75 2.82 -6.90
N GLY A 396 -2.09 2.83 -7.11
CA GLY A 396 -3.04 3.39 -6.14
C GLY A 396 -3.11 2.62 -4.83
N LEU A 397 -2.68 1.35 -4.83
CA LEU A 397 -2.57 0.51 -3.64
C LEU A 397 -1.14 0.50 -3.09
N ALA A 398 -0.13 0.46 -3.99
CA ALA A 398 1.28 0.47 -3.62
C ALA A 398 1.66 1.68 -2.77
N ILE A 399 1.14 2.87 -3.12
CA ILE A 399 1.42 4.10 -2.35
C ILE A 399 1.08 3.94 -0.86
N TRP A 400 0.00 3.22 -0.53
CA TRP A 400 -0.37 2.95 0.86
C TRP A 400 0.63 2.06 1.57
N GLY A 401 1.17 1.04 0.91
CA GLY A 401 2.21 0.19 1.49
C GLY A 401 3.46 0.97 1.89
N TRP A 402 3.92 1.87 1.01
CA TRP A 402 5.10 2.69 1.26
C TRP A 402 4.84 3.79 2.29
N VAL A 403 3.71 4.49 2.19
CA VAL A 403 3.36 5.59 3.09
C VAL A 403 3.03 5.07 4.49
N LEU A 404 2.27 3.98 4.63
CA LEU A 404 2.02 3.34 5.93
C LEU A 404 3.31 2.81 6.55
N GLY A 405 4.21 2.22 5.73
CA GLY A 405 5.53 1.80 6.19
C GLY A 405 6.36 2.95 6.75
N GLY A 406 6.42 4.07 6.02
CA GLY A 406 7.05 5.30 6.50
C GLY A 406 6.39 5.84 7.78
N ALA A 407 5.05 5.81 7.85
CA ALA A 407 4.31 6.25 9.02
C ALA A 407 4.59 5.39 10.26
N ILE A 408 4.71 4.08 10.11
CA ILE A 408 5.08 3.16 11.21
C ILE A 408 6.48 3.48 11.74
N ILE A 409 7.47 3.66 10.86
CA ILE A 409 8.83 4.03 11.29
C ILE A 409 8.81 5.40 11.97
N GLY A 410 8.14 6.37 11.36
CA GLY A 410 8.06 7.71 11.92
C GLY A 410 7.28 7.75 13.24
N TYR A 411 6.22 6.96 13.38
CA TYR A 411 5.45 6.83 14.61
C TYR A 411 6.28 6.21 15.75
N ASP A 412 7.05 5.16 15.45
CA ASP A 412 7.94 4.55 16.44
C ASP A 412 9.00 5.52 16.97
N LEU A 413 9.58 6.35 16.09
CA LEU A 413 10.70 7.24 16.41
C LEU A 413 10.26 8.63 16.89
N TYR A 414 9.13 9.14 16.41
CA TYR A 414 8.82 10.57 16.49
C TYR A 414 7.38 10.91 16.90
N ARG A 415 6.58 9.94 17.39
CA ARG A 415 5.16 10.17 17.74
C ARG A 415 4.97 11.33 18.71
N ASP A 416 5.89 11.47 19.67
CA ASP A 416 5.82 12.49 20.74
C ASP A 416 6.43 13.84 20.32
N ARG A 417 6.87 13.97 19.05
CA ARG A 417 7.37 15.24 18.52
C ARG A 417 6.21 16.26 18.45
N PRO A 418 6.42 17.49 18.97
CA PRO A 418 5.39 18.52 18.89
C PRO A 418 5.07 18.87 17.43
N ASP A 419 3.84 19.29 17.19
CA ASP A 419 3.44 19.85 15.90
C ASP A 419 4.30 21.06 15.55
N ALA A 420 4.58 21.23 14.26
CA ALA A 420 5.23 22.42 13.78
C ALA A 420 4.44 23.68 14.19
N PRO A 421 5.09 24.69 14.81
CA PRO A 421 4.40 25.86 15.36
C PRO A 421 3.55 26.52 14.27
N ARG A 422 2.27 26.76 14.57
CA ARG A 422 1.38 27.52 13.68
C ARG A 422 1.95 28.92 13.54
N LEU A 423 2.15 29.38 12.30
CA LEU A 423 2.43 30.79 12.05
C LEU A 423 1.24 31.60 12.61
N LYS A 424 1.43 32.26 13.76
CA LYS A 424 0.51 33.30 14.14
C LYS A 424 0.59 34.33 13.03
N VAL A 425 -0.46 34.43 12.21
CA VAL A 425 -0.62 35.53 11.29
C VAL A 425 -0.70 36.77 12.22
N ARG A 426 0.43 37.49 12.32
CA ARG A 426 0.48 38.74 13.00
C ARG A 426 -0.46 39.64 12.19
N LYS A 427 -1.71 39.85 12.67
CA LYS A 427 -2.56 40.91 12.15
C LYS A 427 -1.70 42.16 12.22
N VAL A 428 -1.30 42.67 11.06
CA VAL A 428 -0.70 44.00 10.96
C VAL A 428 -1.80 44.95 11.38
N ARG A 429 -1.84 45.26 12.69
CA ARG A 429 -2.57 46.40 13.22
C ARG A 429 -1.75 47.61 12.81
N GLY A 430 -2.28 48.42 11.93
CA GLY A 430 -1.74 49.75 11.71
C GLY A 430 -1.46 50.11 10.25
N LEU A 431 -2.48 50.15 9.40
CA LEU A 431 -2.55 51.15 8.34
C LEU A 431 -3.67 52.11 8.76
N ASN A 432 -3.38 52.91 9.79
CA ASN A 432 -4.14 54.10 10.08
C ASN A 432 -3.79 55.15 9.03
N LYS A 433 -4.82 55.51 8.23
CA LYS A 433 -5.12 56.86 7.74
C LYS A 433 -3.91 57.78 7.47
N CYS A 434 -3.33 57.72 6.29
CA CYS A 434 -2.81 58.92 5.66
C CYS A 434 -4.03 59.71 5.14
N ARG A 435 -4.43 60.73 5.85
CA ARG A 435 -5.19 61.89 5.30
C ARG A 435 -4.15 62.68 4.49
N LEU A 436 -4.38 62.78 3.21
CA LEU A 436 -3.76 63.81 2.36
C LEU A 436 -4.46 65.14 2.60
N PRO A 437 -3.72 66.25 2.56
CA PRO A 437 -4.24 67.61 2.79
C PRO A 437 -5.15 68.09 1.66
#